data_8a7253abd1f82dc7e5a1ff93d28f723d
#
_entry.id   8a7253abd1f82dc7e5a1ff93d28f723d
#
_cell.length_a   1.000
_cell.length_b   1.000
_cell.length_c   1.000
_cell.angle_alpha   90.00
_cell.angle_beta   90.00
_cell.angle_gamma   90.00
#
_symmetry.space_group_name_H-M   'P 1'
#
loop_
_entity.id
_entity.type
_entity.pdbx_description
1 polymer ?
#
loop_
_entity_poly.entity_id
_entity_poly.type
_entity_poly.pdbx_seq_one_letter_code
_entity_poly.pdbx_strand_id
1 'polypeptide(L)'
;MKILLLEPYFTGSHKCWALGYQQKSDHTIDILFMKGQFWKWRMHGGAVTLSSHFNWFGSKPDPIFATDMLDFSTFLSLTRKKTASIPNALYFHEKQLSYPWSPRDRNMNWNRDTHYGFINFTSALSSDNVLFNSRYHFDSFIQEATMLLKHFPDYNELDSIRIIQEKSKTLHLGIDLKRFDAHQSQYDGPPLILWNHRWE
;
A
#
# COMPACT_ATOMS: atom_id res chain seq x y z
N MET A 1 4.16 -20.59 -7.34
CA MET A 1 3.93 -20.27 -5.92
C MET A 1 2.48 -19.87 -5.73
N LYS A 2 1.96 -20.05 -4.52
CA LYS A 2 0.63 -19.60 -4.13
C LYS A 2 0.75 -18.35 -3.26
N ILE A 3 0.43 -17.19 -3.83
CA ILE A 3 0.58 -15.89 -3.18
C ILE A 3 -0.77 -15.47 -2.60
N LEU A 4 -0.80 -15.02 -1.35
CA LEU A 4 -1.96 -14.37 -0.77
C LEU A 4 -1.77 -12.85 -0.83
N LEU A 5 -2.63 -12.17 -1.59
CA LEU A 5 -2.69 -10.72 -1.66
C LEU A 5 -3.75 -10.19 -0.68
N LEU A 6 -3.34 -9.31 0.22
CA LEU A 6 -4.22 -8.61 1.17
C LEU A 6 -4.53 -7.21 0.65
N GLU A 7 -5.80 -6.94 0.30
CA GLU A 7 -6.23 -5.64 -0.22
C GLU A 7 -7.45 -5.12 0.55
N PRO A 8 -7.25 -4.27 1.57
CA PRO A 8 -8.35 -3.77 2.39
C PRO A 8 -9.21 -2.72 1.70
N TYR A 9 -8.74 -2.14 0.59
CA TYR A 9 -9.44 -1.07 -0.14
C TYR A 9 -9.69 -1.42 -1.61
N PHE A 10 -10.40 -2.52 -1.84
CA PHE A 10 -10.60 -3.12 -3.17
C PHE A 10 -11.60 -2.32 -4.03
N THR A 11 -11.11 -1.21 -4.62
CA THR A 11 -11.86 -0.36 -5.55
C THR A 11 -10.91 0.43 -6.46
N GLY A 12 -11.42 1.02 -7.53
CA GLY A 12 -10.64 1.90 -8.43
C GLY A 12 -9.32 1.29 -8.89
N SER A 13 -8.24 2.06 -8.73
CA SER A 13 -6.87 1.66 -9.11
C SER A 13 -6.35 0.45 -8.34
N HIS A 14 -6.65 0.33 -7.04
CA HIS A 14 -6.27 -0.82 -6.21
C HIS A 14 -6.87 -2.13 -6.76
N LYS A 15 -8.18 -2.12 -7.05
CA LYS A 15 -8.85 -3.27 -7.65
C LYS A 15 -8.29 -3.63 -9.02
N CYS A 16 -8.09 -2.63 -9.89
CA CYS A 16 -7.54 -2.85 -11.22
C CYS A 16 -6.14 -3.47 -11.15
N TRP A 17 -5.29 -2.96 -10.26
CA TRP A 17 -3.95 -3.50 -10.06
C TRP A 17 -3.99 -4.94 -9.53
N ALA A 18 -4.77 -5.21 -8.48
CA ALA A 18 -4.86 -6.53 -7.87
C ALA A 18 -5.36 -7.60 -8.86
N LEU A 19 -6.41 -7.29 -9.63
CA LEU A 19 -6.92 -8.18 -10.67
C LEU A 19 -5.94 -8.32 -11.85
N GLY A 20 -5.27 -7.24 -12.25
CA GLY A 20 -4.24 -7.28 -13.28
C GLY A 20 -3.05 -8.14 -12.85
N TYR A 21 -2.61 -8.03 -11.61
CA TYR A 21 -1.56 -8.87 -11.04
C TYR A 21 -1.98 -10.35 -11.02
N GLN A 22 -3.21 -10.64 -10.56
CA GLN A 22 -3.75 -12.00 -10.57
C GLN A 22 -3.81 -12.58 -11.99
N GLN A 23 -4.25 -11.79 -12.96
CA GLN A 23 -4.43 -12.25 -14.34
C GLN A 23 -3.12 -12.46 -15.11
N LYS A 24 -2.10 -11.61 -14.82
CA LYS A 24 -0.84 -11.58 -15.60
C LYS A 24 0.30 -12.33 -14.91
N SER A 25 0.12 -12.79 -13.68
CA SER A 25 1.14 -13.52 -12.94
C SER A 25 1.21 -14.99 -13.38
N ASP A 26 2.42 -15.53 -13.45
CA ASP A 26 2.66 -16.97 -13.59
C ASP A 26 2.40 -17.73 -12.27
N HIS A 27 1.99 -17.04 -11.22
CA HIS A 27 1.70 -17.60 -9.92
C HIS A 27 0.21 -17.64 -9.64
N THR A 28 -0.21 -18.53 -8.74
CA THR A 28 -1.59 -18.53 -8.24
C THR A 28 -1.74 -17.40 -7.22
N ILE A 29 -2.60 -16.43 -7.51
CA ILE A 29 -2.85 -15.29 -6.62
C ILE A 29 -4.24 -15.45 -6.00
N ASP A 30 -4.31 -15.66 -4.70
CA ASP A 30 -5.55 -15.54 -3.93
C ASP A 30 -5.66 -14.12 -3.38
N ILE A 31 -6.78 -13.46 -3.60
CA ILE A 31 -7.01 -12.08 -3.11
C ILE A 31 -7.97 -12.13 -1.93
N LEU A 32 -7.48 -11.75 -0.75
CA LEU A 32 -8.30 -11.52 0.43
C LEU A 32 -8.55 -10.03 0.56
N PHE A 33 -9.79 -9.59 0.35
CA PHE A 33 -10.11 -8.18 0.19
C PHE A 33 -11.31 -7.72 1.00
N MET A 34 -11.41 -6.41 1.17
CA MET A 34 -12.58 -5.71 1.66
C MET A 34 -13.07 -4.70 0.62
N LYS A 35 -14.39 -4.40 0.61
CA LYS A 35 -14.95 -3.36 -0.27
C LYS A 35 -14.25 -2.02 -0.03
N GLY A 36 -13.93 -1.29 -1.10
CA GLY A 36 -13.27 0.01 -1.06
C GLY A 36 -14.19 1.13 -0.62
N GLN A 37 -14.45 1.20 0.68
CA GLN A 37 -15.25 2.23 1.36
C GLN A 37 -14.59 2.56 2.69
N PHE A 38 -14.78 3.79 3.18
CA PHE A 38 -14.29 4.21 4.51
C PHE A 38 -12.80 3.92 4.71
N TRP A 39 -11.94 4.44 3.85
CA TRP A 39 -10.51 4.14 3.78
C TRP A 39 -9.81 4.28 5.16
N LYS A 40 -10.17 5.29 5.94
CA LYS A 40 -9.64 5.49 7.30
C LYS A 40 -9.91 4.29 8.20
N TRP A 41 -11.13 3.73 8.10
CA TRP A 41 -11.46 2.52 8.83
C TRP A 41 -10.75 1.29 8.27
N ARG A 42 -10.47 1.24 6.98
CA ARG A 42 -9.68 0.14 6.40
C ARG A 42 -8.26 0.10 6.95
N MET A 43 -7.64 1.25 7.10
CA MET A 43 -6.29 1.34 7.69
C MET A 43 -6.23 0.87 9.15
N HIS A 44 -7.32 0.97 9.91
CA HIS A 44 -7.40 0.47 11.29
C HIS A 44 -8.03 -0.92 11.37
N GLY A 45 -9.32 -0.96 11.20
CA GLY A 45 -10.14 -2.16 11.39
C GLY A 45 -9.94 -3.22 10.31
N GLY A 46 -9.34 -2.86 9.18
CA GLY A 46 -9.03 -3.79 8.08
C GLY A 46 -8.17 -4.96 8.54
N ALA A 47 -7.18 -4.69 9.37
CA ALA A 47 -6.30 -5.73 9.93
C ALA A 47 -7.07 -6.76 10.75
N VAL A 48 -8.00 -6.31 11.59
CA VAL A 48 -8.84 -7.19 12.43
C VAL A 48 -9.75 -8.06 11.56
N THR A 49 -10.43 -7.44 10.57
CA THR A 49 -11.35 -8.17 9.68
C THR A 49 -10.60 -9.19 8.81
N LEU A 50 -9.52 -8.77 8.16
CA LEU A 50 -8.76 -9.66 7.29
C LEU A 50 -8.04 -10.76 8.07
N SER A 51 -7.58 -10.52 9.30
CA SER A 51 -7.00 -11.56 10.16
C SER A 51 -8.03 -12.61 10.55
N SER A 52 -9.27 -12.20 10.86
CA SER A 52 -10.37 -13.13 11.11
C SER A 52 -10.62 -14.02 9.89
N HIS A 53 -10.78 -13.42 8.70
CA HIS A 53 -10.98 -14.18 7.46
C HIS A 53 -9.79 -15.09 7.14
N PHE A 54 -8.56 -14.64 7.32
CA PHE A 54 -7.35 -15.43 7.11
C PHE A 54 -7.29 -16.64 8.04
N ASN A 55 -7.73 -16.52 9.28
CA ASN A 55 -7.74 -17.61 10.23
C ASN A 55 -8.66 -18.77 9.81
N TRP A 56 -9.69 -18.49 9.01
CA TRP A 56 -10.56 -19.48 8.36
C TRP A 56 -10.04 -19.96 7.00
N PHE A 57 -8.98 -19.33 6.47
CA PHE A 57 -8.41 -19.68 5.17
C PHE A 57 -7.72 -21.05 5.26
N GLY A 58 -8.21 -21.99 4.44
CA GLY A 58 -7.84 -23.41 4.58
C GLY A 58 -6.46 -23.79 4.05
N SER A 59 -5.75 -22.91 3.36
CA SER A 59 -4.46 -23.20 2.74
C SER A 59 -3.36 -22.23 3.18
N LYS A 60 -2.16 -22.75 3.44
CA LYS A 60 -0.99 -21.94 3.74
C LYS A 60 -0.48 -21.30 2.43
N PRO A 61 -0.35 -19.96 2.33
CA PRO A 61 0.30 -19.32 1.19
C PRO A 61 1.83 -19.50 1.28
N ASP A 62 2.50 -19.41 0.14
CA ASP A 62 3.97 -19.40 0.09
C ASP A 62 4.51 -18.04 0.55
N PRO A 63 4.12 -16.88 -0.04
CA PRO A 63 4.27 -15.57 0.56
C PRO A 63 2.93 -14.87 0.79
N ILE A 64 2.95 -13.88 1.70
CA ILE A 64 1.90 -12.90 1.88
C ILE A 64 2.33 -11.57 1.26
N PHE A 65 1.44 -10.96 0.48
CA PHE A 65 1.66 -9.66 -0.13
C PHE A 65 0.54 -8.71 0.30
N ALA A 66 0.87 -7.62 0.99
CA ALA A 66 -0.08 -6.67 1.50
C ALA A 66 0.06 -5.30 0.80
N THR A 67 -1.03 -4.52 0.76
CA THR A 67 -1.01 -3.15 0.29
C THR A 67 -1.00 -2.16 1.46
N ASP A 68 -0.58 -0.93 1.19
CA ASP A 68 -0.35 0.15 2.16
C ASP A 68 -1.59 0.64 2.92
N MET A 69 -2.79 0.32 2.43
CA MET A 69 -4.05 0.66 3.10
C MET A 69 -4.39 -0.27 4.27
N LEU A 70 -3.45 -1.09 4.72
CA LEU A 70 -3.57 -2.03 5.82
C LEU A 70 -2.62 -1.69 6.97
N ASP A 71 -3.09 -1.75 8.21
CA ASP A 71 -2.19 -1.92 9.35
C ASP A 71 -1.63 -3.35 9.32
N PHE A 72 -0.55 -3.53 8.55
CA PHE A 72 0.02 -4.85 8.32
C PHE A 72 0.73 -5.39 9.57
N SER A 73 1.28 -4.52 10.41
CA SER A 73 1.88 -4.91 11.69
C SER A 73 0.86 -5.56 12.61
N THR A 74 -0.34 -4.97 12.72
CA THR A 74 -1.46 -5.54 13.47
C THR A 74 -1.95 -6.86 12.85
N PHE A 75 -2.07 -6.94 11.51
CA PHE A 75 -2.43 -8.19 10.84
C PHE A 75 -1.45 -9.31 11.17
N LEU A 76 -0.15 -9.08 11.04
CA LEU A 76 0.89 -10.07 11.36
C LEU A 76 0.83 -10.50 12.83
N SER A 77 0.60 -9.57 13.75
CA SER A 77 0.45 -9.86 15.17
C SER A 77 -0.74 -10.78 15.45
N LEU A 78 -1.93 -10.47 14.89
CA LEU A 78 -3.17 -11.23 15.09
C LEU A 78 -3.13 -12.63 14.43
N THR A 79 -2.30 -12.79 13.40
CA THR A 79 -2.18 -14.05 12.65
C THR A 79 -0.87 -14.80 12.92
N ARG A 80 -0.03 -14.34 13.84
CA ARG A 80 1.36 -14.78 14.05
C ARG A 80 1.53 -16.30 14.15
N LYS A 81 0.56 -17.03 14.73
CA LYS A 81 0.61 -18.50 14.85
C LYS A 81 0.66 -19.20 13.50
N LYS A 82 0.14 -18.55 12.44
CA LYS A 82 0.09 -19.09 11.08
C LYS A 82 1.12 -18.41 10.17
N THR A 83 1.49 -17.15 10.43
CA THR A 83 2.29 -16.31 9.53
C THR A 83 3.76 -16.21 9.89
N ALA A 84 4.18 -16.58 11.11
CA ALA A 84 5.55 -16.38 11.61
C ALA A 84 6.67 -16.95 10.71
N SER A 85 6.37 -17.97 9.90
CA SER A 85 7.32 -18.59 8.97
C SER A 85 6.98 -18.34 7.50
N ILE A 86 6.08 -17.41 7.21
CA ILE A 86 5.65 -17.09 5.86
C ILE A 86 6.32 -15.77 5.44
N PRO A 87 7.17 -15.79 4.38
CA PRO A 87 7.74 -14.57 3.84
C PRO A 87 6.65 -13.57 3.45
N ASN A 88 6.92 -12.28 3.67
CA ASN A 88 5.93 -11.27 3.39
C ASN A 88 6.53 -10.03 2.73
N ALA A 89 5.69 -9.27 2.04
CA ALA A 89 6.04 -8.00 1.43
C ALA A 89 4.88 -7.01 1.53
N LEU A 90 5.24 -5.74 1.65
CA LEU A 90 4.31 -4.61 1.64
C LEU A 90 4.51 -3.79 0.37
N TYR A 91 3.44 -3.51 -0.37
CA TYR A 91 3.46 -2.68 -1.58
C TYR A 91 2.76 -1.35 -1.34
N PHE A 92 3.48 -0.26 -1.58
CA PHE A 92 2.96 1.09 -1.48
C PHE A 92 2.43 1.59 -2.82
N HIS A 93 1.10 1.73 -2.93
CA HIS A 93 0.43 2.46 -4.00
C HIS A 93 0.46 3.96 -3.75
N GLU A 94 0.22 4.34 -2.50
CA GLU A 94 0.25 5.71 -1.98
C GLU A 94 0.82 5.70 -0.56
N LYS A 95 0.95 6.86 0.05
CA LYS A 95 1.40 6.99 1.44
C LYS A 95 0.58 8.04 2.15
N GLN A 96 0.33 7.83 3.44
CA GLN A 96 -0.46 8.74 4.25
C GLN A 96 0.38 9.78 5.01
N LEU A 97 1.70 9.83 4.77
CA LEU A 97 2.61 10.78 5.39
C LEU A 97 2.48 12.20 4.82
N SER A 98 2.25 12.31 3.50
CA SER A 98 2.14 13.60 2.79
C SER A 98 1.00 13.64 1.80
N TYR A 99 0.02 12.75 1.94
CA TYR A 99 -1.17 12.80 1.10
C TYR A 99 -1.91 14.13 1.33
N PRO A 100 -2.19 14.92 0.30
CA PRO A 100 -2.89 16.19 0.48
C PRO A 100 -4.32 15.91 0.98
N TRP A 101 -4.58 16.38 2.18
CA TRP A 101 -5.90 16.23 2.80
C TRP A 101 -6.89 17.21 2.19
N SER A 102 -8.11 16.76 1.98
CA SER A 102 -9.19 17.67 1.61
C SER A 102 -9.38 18.73 2.70
N PRO A 103 -9.51 20.01 2.36
CA PRO A 103 -9.81 21.08 3.34
C PRO A 103 -11.11 20.83 4.15
N ARG A 104 -11.97 19.93 3.66
CA ARG A 104 -13.23 19.52 4.33
C ARG A 104 -13.03 18.33 5.27
N ASP A 105 -11.83 17.78 5.39
CA ASP A 105 -11.58 16.63 6.25
C ASP A 105 -11.55 17.05 7.73
N ARG A 106 -12.39 16.43 8.53
CA ARG A 106 -12.51 16.73 9.97
C ARG A 106 -11.24 16.42 10.77
N ASN A 107 -10.39 15.52 10.28
CA ASN A 107 -9.17 15.12 10.99
C ASN A 107 -8.10 16.21 10.98
N MET A 108 -8.07 17.10 9.95
CA MET A 108 -7.16 18.25 9.93
C MET A 108 -7.35 19.15 11.16
N ASN A 109 -8.61 19.36 11.57
CA ASN A 109 -8.93 20.17 12.75
C ASN A 109 -8.51 19.52 14.08
N TRP A 110 -8.16 18.23 14.07
CA TRP A 110 -7.84 17.46 15.28
C TRP A 110 -6.37 17.00 15.34
N ASN A 111 -5.49 17.47 14.45
CA ASN A 111 -4.07 17.07 14.36
C ASN A 111 -3.86 15.55 14.36
N ARG A 112 -4.75 14.79 13.71
CA ARG A 112 -4.69 13.32 13.64
C ARG A 112 -4.02 12.78 12.38
N ASP A 113 -3.41 13.64 11.59
CA ASP A 113 -2.87 13.33 10.26
C ASP A 113 -1.68 12.38 10.32
N THR A 114 -0.88 12.46 11.40
CA THR A 114 0.34 11.65 11.55
C THR A 114 0.08 10.19 11.88
N HIS A 115 -1.12 9.87 12.37
CA HIS A 115 -1.44 8.51 12.82
C HIS A 115 -1.42 7.48 11.67
N TYR A 116 -1.99 7.83 10.51
CA TYR A 116 -1.96 6.95 9.34
C TYR A 116 -0.55 6.80 8.77
N GLY A 117 0.24 7.86 8.82
CA GLY A 117 1.65 7.82 8.48
C GLY A 117 2.44 6.88 9.40
N PHE A 118 2.12 6.87 10.70
CA PHE A 118 2.73 5.95 11.65
C PHE A 118 2.35 4.49 11.38
N ILE A 119 1.09 4.21 11.00
CA ILE A 119 0.67 2.88 10.54
C ILE A 119 1.49 2.43 9.31
N ASN A 120 1.69 3.31 8.33
CA ASN A 120 2.54 3.00 7.18
C ASN A 120 3.99 2.70 7.59
N PHE A 121 4.55 3.49 8.50
CA PHE A 121 5.90 3.29 9.03
C PHE A 121 6.04 1.94 9.74
N THR A 122 5.16 1.61 10.69
CA THR A 122 5.21 0.34 11.43
C THR A 122 4.95 -0.87 10.54
N SER A 123 4.05 -0.74 9.56
CA SER A 123 3.80 -1.77 8.54
C SER A 123 5.04 -2.02 7.67
N ALA A 124 5.72 -0.96 7.24
CA ALA A 124 6.98 -1.08 6.50
C ALA A 124 8.07 -1.72 7.38
N LEU A 125 8.18 -1.31 8.64
CA LEU A 125 9.20 -1.84 9.56
C LEU A 125 9.00 -3.34 9.85
N SER A 126 7.75 -3.80 9.98
CA SER A 126 7.42 -5.20 10.29
C SER A 126 7.46 -6.14 9.08
N SER A 127 7.51 -5.63 7.85
CA SER A 127 7.57 -6.43 6.63
C SER A 127 8.97 -6.97 6.36
N ASP A 128 9.09 -8.14 5.70
CA ASP A 128 10.39 -8.65 5.25
C ASP A 128 10.92 -7.89 4.04
N ASN A 129 10.05 -7.45 3.14
CA ASN A 129 10.37 -6.62 1.98
C ASN A 129 9.35 -5.48 1.83
N VAL A 130 9.82 -4.33 1.36
CA VAL A 130 8.98 -3.17 1.08
C VAL A 130 9.15 -2.76 -0.38
N LEU A 131 8.05 -2.55 -1.08
CA LEU A 131 8.02 -2.23 -2.49
C LEU A 131 7.30 -0.90 -2.71
N PHE A 132 7.92 0.02 -3.43
CA PHE A 132 7.34 1.31 -3.78
C PHE A 132 7.07 1.40 -5.28
N ASN A 133 5.97 2.01 -5.67
CA ASN A 133 5.60 2.14 -7.07
C ASN A 133 6.54 3.04 -7.90
N SER A 134 7.36 3.87 -7.25
CA SER A 134 8.33 4.74 -7.91
C SER A 134 9.49 5.10 -6.98
N ARG A 135 10.60 5.54 -7.57
CA ARG A 135 11.73 6.08 -6.82
C ARG A 135 11.34 7.34 -6.04
N TYR A 136 10.57 8.23 -6.64
CA TYR A 136 10.05 9.42 -5.96
C TYR A 136 9.24 9.05 -4.71
N HIS A 137 8.38 8.01 -4.81
CA HIS A 137 7.58 7.55 -3.69
C HIS A 137 8.46 7.01 -2.55
N PHE A 138 9.45 6.20 -2.88
CA PHE A 138 10.43 5.72 -1.90
C PHE A 138 11.17 6.87 -1.21
N ASP A 139 11.79 7.78 -1.98
CA ASP A 139 12.59 8.86 -1.42
C ASP A 139 11.75 9.78 -0.53
N SER A 140 10.53 10.11 -0.95
CA SER A 140 9.63 10.94 -0.17
C SER A 140 9.12 10.24 1.09
N PHE A 141 8.84 8.92 1.04
CA PHE A 141 8.47 8.15 2.22
C PHE A 141 9.57 8.19 3.29
N ILE A 142 10.81 7.95 2.89
CA ILE A 142 11.98 7.97 3.80
C ILE A 142 12.16 9.36 4.44
N GLN A 143 12.08 10.41 3.62
CA GLN A 143 12.19 11.78 4.13
C GLN A 143 11.10 12.11 5.16
N GLU A 144 9.86 11.81 4.84
CA GLU A 144 8.71 12.17 5.68
C GLU A 144 8.58 11.30 6.92
N ALA A 145 8.88 10.01 6.84
CA ALA A 145 8.96 9.13 8.00
C ALA A 145 10.07 9.61 8.96
N THR A 146 11.21 10.05 8.42
CA THR A 146 12.27 10.67 9.24
C THR A 146 11.79 11.94 9.94
N MET A 147 11.05 12.81 9.23
CA MET A 147 10.48 14.02 9.82
C MET A 147 9.45 13.70 10.90
N LEU A 148 8.58 12.72 10.66
CA LEU A 148 7.60 12.26 11.64
C LEU A 148 8.29 11.79 12.94
N LEU A 149 9.32 10.94 12.83
CA LEU A 149 10.00 10.39 13.98
C LEU A 149 10.77 11.47 14.77
N LYS A 150 11.34 12.48 14.10
CA LYS A 150 12.02 13.62 14.75
C LYS A 150 11.09 14.49 15.60
N HIS A 151 9.78 14.37 15.45
CA HIS A 151 8.81 15.09 16.29
C HIS A 151 8.76 14.55 17.74
N PHE A 152 9.22 13.32 17.95
CA PHE A 152 9.22 12.72 19.27
C PHE A 152 10.48 13.13 20.04
N PRO A 153 10.36 13.48 21.35
CA PRO A 153 11.45 14.09 22.10
C PRO A 153 12.56 13.10 22.48
N ASP A 154 12.23 11.80 22.58
CA ASP A 154 13.14 10.72 22.95
C ASP A 154 12.77 9.43 22.24
N TYR A 155 13.64 8.43 22.26
CA TYR A 155 13.40 7.10 21.65
C TYR A 155 12.75 7.20 20.26
N ASN A 156 13.22 8.15 19.46
CA ASN A 156 12.63 8.48 18.16
C ASN A 156 12.93 7.47 17.04
N GLU A 157 13.70 6.41 17.35
CA GLU A 157 13.89 5.23 16.49
C GLU A 157 14.37 5.55 15.06
N LEU A 158 15.19 6.60 14.90
CA LEU A 158 15.68 7.02 13.57
C LEU A 158 16.47 5.92 12.84
N ASP A 159 17.12 5.01 13.58
CA ASP A 159 17.83 3.87 13.01
C ASP A 159 16.89 2.89 12.27
N SER A 160 15.62 2.85 12.63
CA SER A 160 14.59 2.05 11.94
C SER A 160 14.38 2.47 10.49
N ILE A 161 14.67 3.72 10.15
CA ILE A 161 14.61 4.22 8.76
C ILE A 161 15.62 3.47 7.89
N ARG A 162 16.85 3.24 8.38
CA ARG A 162 17.85 2.48 7.65
C ARG A 162 17.41 1.03 7.42
N ILE A 163 16.79 0.40 8.41
CA ILE A 163 16.24 -0.96 8.27
C ILE A 163 15.19 -1.02 7.14
N ILE A 164 14.31 -0.02 7.06
CA ILE A 164 13.32 0.05 5.97
C ILE A 164 14.02 0.27 4.64
N GLN A 165 15.00 1.17 4.56
CA GLN A 165 15.74 1.44 3.32
C GLN A 165 16.41 0.18 2.75
N GLU A 166 17.10 -0.59 3.60
CA GLU A 166 17.86 -1.78 3.21
C GLU A 166 17.00 -2.88 2.57
N LYS A 167 15.73 -2.99 2.99
CA LYS A 167 14.77 -3.99 2.46
C LYS A 167 13.79 -3.44 1.43
N SER A 168 13.95 -2.17 1.04
CA SER A 168 13.06 -1.50 0.09
C SER A 168 13.55 -1.60 -1.35
N LYS A 169 12.60 -1.75 -2.28
CA LYS A 169 12.85 -1.74 -3.73
C LYS A 169 11.77 -0.94 -4.45
N THR A 170 12.13 -0.39 -5.61
CA THR A 170 11.14 0.19 -6.52
C THR A 170 10.61 -0.90 -7.44
N LEU A 171 9.28 -1.03 -7.50
CA LEU A 171 8.55 -1.91 -8.39
C LEU A 171 7.42 -1.09 -9.05
N HIS A 172 7.63 -0.67 -10.29
CA HIS A 172 6.67 0.16 -11.00
C HIS A 172 5.34 -0.57 -11.24
N LEU A 173 4.25 0.21 -11.27
CA LEU A 173 2.93 -0.30 -11.65
C LEU A 173 2.93 -0.71 -13.12
N GLY A 174 2.45 -1.92 -13.40
CA GLY A 174 2.16 -2.35 -14.75
C GLY A 174 0.88 -1.70 -15.27
N ILE A 175 0.90 -1.23 -16.51
CA ILE A 175 -0.26 -0.67 -17.22
C ILE A 175 -0.43 -1.42 -18.53
N ASP A 176 -1.65 -1.85 -18.83
CA ASP A 176 -2.00 -2.45 -20.12
C ASP A 176 -2.17 -1.33 -21.19
N LEU A 177 -1.06 -0.98 -21.82
CA LEU A 177 -1.04 0.06 -22.86
C LEU A 177 -1.72 -0.38 -24.15
N LYS A 178 -1.78 -1.69 -24.45
CA LYS A 178 -2.40 -2.22 -25.68
C LYS A 178 -3.88 -1.86 -25.79
N ARG A 179 -4.58 -1.70 -24.68
CA ARG A 179 -5.98 -1.28 -24.68
C ARG A 179 -6.21 0.09 -25.31
N PHE A 180 -5.16 0.92 -25.43
CA PHE A 180 -5.26 2.25 -26.03
C PHE A 180 -5.02 2.26 -27.54
N ASP A 181 -4.47 1.17 -28.10
CA ASP A 181 -4.14 1.09 -29.53
C ASP A 181 -5.38 1.24 -30.41
N ALA A 182 -6.54 0.76 -29.95
CA ALA A 182 -7.82 0.91 -30.66
C ALA A 182 -8.36 2.35 -30.71
N HIS A 183 -7.76 3.26 -29.92
CA HIS A 183 -8.19 4.67 -29.82
C HIS A 183 -7.20 5.64 -30.45
N GLN A 184 -6.24 5.14 -31.22
CA GLN A 184 -5.32 5.99 -31.95
C GLN A 184 -6.06 6.78 -33.02
N SER A 185 -5.92 8.10 -32.99
CA SER A 185 -6.39 9.00 -34.06
C SER A 185 -5.20 9.71 -34.68
N GLN A 186 -5.23 9.90 -36.01
CA GLN A 186 -4.31 10.81 -36.65
C GLN A 186 -4.70 12.25 -36.28
N TYR A 187 -3.79 12.93 -35.61
CA TYR A 187 -3.94 14.32 -35.23
C TYR A 187 -2.81 15.12 -35.86
N ASP A 188 -3.14 15.97 -36.84
CA ASP A 188 -2.16 16.77 -37.60
C ASP A 188 -1.90 18.16 -36.99
N GLY A 189 -2.47 18.42 -35.82
CA GLY A 189 -2.29 19.70 -35.11
C GLY A 189 -1.04 19.76 -34.23
N PRO A 190 -0.81 20.87 -33.53
CA PRO A 190 0.28 20.96 -32.54
C PRO A 190 0.07 19.95 -31.41
N PRO A 191 1.18 19.48 -30.74
CA PRO A 191 1.09 18.50 -29.68
C PRO A 191 0.06 18.89 -28.60
N LEU A 192 -0.87 17.96 -28.30
CA LEU A 192 -1.86 18.15 -27.25
C LEU A 192 -1.31 17.61 -25.92
N ILE A 193 -1.14 18.48 -24.94
CA ILE A 193 -0.77 18.12 -23.58
C ILE A 193 -2.03 18.03 -22.74
N LEU A 194 -2.39 16.81 -22.32
CA LEU A 194 -3.54 16.59 -21.46
C LEU A 194 -3.09 16.43 -20.00
N TRP A 195 -3.58 17.30 -19.12
CA TRP A 195 -3.49 17.15 -17.68
C TRP A 195 -4.81 16.61 -17.13
N ASN A 196 -4.85 15.29 -16.84
CA ASN A 196 -6.03 14.65 -16.31
C ASN A 196 -5.80 14.25 -14.84
N HIS A 197 -6.25 15.11 -13.94
CA HIS A 197 -6.09 14.92 -12.49
C HIS A 197 -7.41 15.18 -11.76
N ARG A 198 -7.51 14.68 -10.51
CA ARG A 198 -8.65 15.00 -9.65
C ARG A 198 -8.65 16.48 -9.28
N TRP A 199 -9.84 17.05 -9.22
CA TRP A 199 -10.07 18.44 -8.78
C TRP A 199 -10.32 18.47 -7.26
N GLU A 200 -9.30 18.31 -6.46
CA GLU A 200 -9.38 18.41 -4.98
C GLU A 200 -8.46 19.50 -4.46
#